data_e93290d64be7b3078d65255b573f298d
#
_entry.id   e93290d64be7b3078d65255b573f298d
#
_cell.length_a   1.000
_cell.length_b   1.000
_cell.length_c   1.000
_cell.angle_alpha   90.00
_cell.angle_beta   90.00
_cell.angle_gamma   90.00
#
_symmetry.space_group_name_H-M   'P 1'
#
loop_
_entity.id
_entity.type
_entity.pdbx_description
1 polymer ?
#
loop_
_entity_poly.entity_id
_entity_poly.type
_entity_poly.pdbx_seq_one_letter_code
_entity_poly.pdbx_strand_id
1 'polypeptide(L)'
;MEYDRADKEVAEMSKIKVNEQRTVDEFQELTAIDAPSFGERQMADRLIVKLKELGFEVEEDNAGEHFGGNAGNLYAYLPGDLPGDSVLLSGHMDTVEPSKGKKGIIGEDGVIRSAGKAVLGADDVAGLVEILEAVRILKEKQIP
;
A
#
# COMPACT_ATOMS: atom_id res chain seq x y z
N MET A 1 -20.68 -29.17 11.93
CA MET A 1 -20.87 -28.68 10.54
C MET A 1 -20.27 -27.28 10.32
N GLU A 2 -20.38 -26.34 11.25
CA GLU A 2 -19.81 -24.98 11.12
C GLU A 2 -18.27 -24.96 11.26
N TYR A 3 -17.71 -25.74 12.17
CA TYR A 3 -16.25 -25.88 12.35
C TYR A 3 -15.55 -26.48 11.11
N ASP A 4 -16.15 -27.47 10.45
CA ASP A 4 -15.56 -28.11 9.24
C ASP A 4 -15.51 -27.16 8.02
N ARG A 5 -16.37 -26.15 7.99
CA ARG A 5 -16.36 -25.11 6.95
C ARG A 5 -15.24 -24.10 7.20
N ALA A 6 -15.08 -23.63 8.43
CA ALA A 6 -14.03 -22.68 8.80
C ALA A 6 -12.63 -23.28 8.57
N ASP A 7 -12.42 -24.56 8.94
CA ASP A 7 -11.14 -25.24 8.70
C ASP A 7 -10.81 -25.39 7.21
N LYS A 8 -11.82 -25.61 6.35
CA LYS A 8 -11.63 -25.66 4.91
C LYS A 8 -11.32 -24.28 4.32
N GLU A 9 -12.00 -23.23 4.76
CA GLU A 9 -11.74 -21.86 4.34
C GLU A 9 -10.32 -21.41 4.74
N VAL A 10 -9.89 -21.70 5.97
CA VAL A 10 -8.51 -21.45 6.42
C VAL A 10 -7.48 -22.23 5.59
N ALA A 11 -7.76 -23.51 5.28
CA ALA A 11 -6.88 -24.33 4.44
C ALA A 11 -6.81 -23.83 2.98
N GLU A 12 -7.88 -23.26 2.46
CA GLU A 12 -7.87 -22.61 1.14
C GLU A 12 -7.09 -21.30 1.17
N MET A 13 -7.26 -20.47 2.21
CA MET A 13 -6.50 -19.23 2.38
C MET A 13 -4.99 -19.48 2.50
N SER A 14 -4.57 -20.57 3.13
CA SER A 14 -3.15 -20.95 3.23
C SER A 14 -2.49 -21.27 1.87
N LYS A 15 -3.27 -21.44 0.81
CA LYS A 15 -2.80 -21.64 -0.57
C LYS A 15 -2.63 -20.34 -1.34
N ILE A 16 -3.07 -19.22 -0.78
CA ILE A 16 -2.90 -17.91 -1.38
C ILE A 16 -1.42 -17.55 -1.35
N LYS A 17 -0.87 -17.27 -2.52
CA LYS A 17 0.52 -16.84 -2.65
C LYS A 17 0.56 -15.38 -3.06
N VAL A 18 1.41 -14.62 -2.38
CA VAL A 18 1.76 -13.26 -2.76
C VAL A 18 2.55 -13.30 -4.07
N ASN A 19 2.32 -12.34 -4.94
CA ASN A 19 3.15 -12.15 -6.12
C ASN A 19 4.41 -11.36 -5.74
N GLU A 20 5.46 -12.09 -5.33
CA GLU A 20 6.70 -11.51 -4.81
C GLU A 20 7.32 -10.48 -5.77
N GLN A 21 7.38 -10.78 -7.07
CA GLN A 21 7.95 -9.86 -8.06
C GLN A 21 7.15 -8.57 -8.15
N ARG A 22 5.82 -8.64 -8.22
CA ARG A 22 4.95 -7.46 -8.27
C ARG A 22 5.09 -6.63 -7.00
N THR A 23 5.14 -7.27 -5.84
CA THR A 23 5.32 -6.61 -4.54
C THR A 23 6.65 -5.86 -4.48
N VAL A 24 7.73 -6.48 -4.94
CA VAL A 24 9.06 -5.87 -4.98
C VAL A 24 9.09 -4.69 -5.97
N ASP A 25 8.54 -4.86 -7.16
CA ASP A 25 8.51 -3.81 -8.18
C ASP A 25 7.71 -2.60 -7.69
N GLU A 26 6.56 -2.82 -7.05
CA GLU A 26 5.73 -1.76 -6.48
C GLU A 26 6.41 -1.06 -5.31
N PHE A 27 7.07 -1.82 -4.44
CA PHE A 27 7.87 -1.25 -3.35
C PHE A 27 8.99 -0.35 -3.89
N GLN A 28 9.73 -0.80 -4.90
CA GLN A 28 10.78 0.01 -5.52
C GLN A 28 10.22 1.26 -6.20
N GLU A 29 9.08 1.15 -6.85
CA GLU A 29 8.40 2.28 -7.48
C GLU A 29 8.00 3.33 -6.43
N LEU A 30 7.27 2.92 -5.39
CA LEU A 30 6.75 3.85 -4.39
C LEU A 30 7.87 4.42 -3.50
N THR A 31 8.87 3.64 -3.11
CA THR A 31 10.02 4.16 -2.36
C THR A 31 10.85 5.17 -3.14
N ALA A 32 10.82 5.16 -4.47
CA ALA A 32 11.53 6.14 -5.29
C ALA A 32 10.83 7.50 -5.37
N ILE A 33 9.60 7.62 -4.88
CA ILE A 33 8.87 8.88 -4.83
C ILE A 33 9.34 9.69 -3.63
N ASP A 34 9.81 10.93 -3.87
CA ASP A 34 10.15 11.86 -2.80
C ASP A 34 8.85 12.35 -2.13
N ALA A 35 8.65 11.97 -0.87
CA ALA A 35 7.45 12.28 -0.11
C ALA A 35 7.82 12.69 1.32
N PRO A 36 8.53 13.82 1.53
CA PRO A 36 8.78 14.32 2.88
C PRO A 36 7.46 14.73 3.55
N SER A 37 7.40 14.72 4.89
CA SER A 37 6.25 15.22 5.62
C SER A 37 5.87 16.63 5.13
N PHE A 38 4.58 16.86 4.89
CA PHE A 38 3.98 18.05 4.26
C PHE A 38 4.28 18.22 2.75
N GLY A 39 4.96 17.27 2.12
CA GLY A 39 5.32 17.27 0.69
C GLY A 39 4.86 16.03 -0.07
N GLU A 40 3.77 15.38 0.35
CA GLU A 40 3.31 14.06 -0.09
C GLU A 40 2.58 14.05 -1.44
N ARG A 41 2.40 15.18 -2.09
CA ARG A 41 1.55 15.31 -3.29
C ARG A 41 1.82 14.25 -4.37
N GLN A 42 3.09 13.97 -4.67
CA GLN A 42 3.44 13.00 -5.70
C GLN A 42 3.06 11.56 -5.30
N MET A 43 3.23 11.22 -4.01
CA MET A 43 2.82 9.94 -3.48
C MET A 43 1.30 9.81 -3.51
N ALA A 44 0.58 10.84 -3.05
CA ALA A 44 -0.87 10.85 -3.07
C ALA A 44 -1.43 10.68 -4.49
N ASP A 45 -0.92 11.44 -5.46
CA ASP A 45 -1.34 11.32 -6.86
C ASP A 45 -1.11 9.90 -7.40
N ARG A 46 0.03 9.29 -7.07
CA ARG A 46 0.32 7.92 -7.50
C ARG A 46 -0.59 6.89 -6.85
N LEU A 47 -0.85 7.01 -5.56
CA LEU A 47 -1.77 6.12 -4.84
C LEU A 47 -3.22 6.26 -5.34
N ILE A 48 -3.68 7.48 -5.63
CA ILE A 48 -5.00 7.70 -6.23
C ILE A 48 -5.15 6.92 -7.54
N VAL A 49 -4.14 6.96 -8.40
CA VAL A 49 -4.18 6.18 -9.66
C VAL A 49 -4.27 4.69 -9.38
N LYS A 50 -3.40 4.15 -8.52
CA LYS A 50 -3.36 2.72 -8.20
C LYS A 50 -4.66 2.23 -7.55
N LEU A 51 -5.22 3.00 -6.63
CA LEU A 51 -6.47 2.66 -5.96
C LEU A 51 -7.66 2.67 -6.94
N LYS A 52 -7.72 3.66 -7.84
CA LYS A 52 -8.75 3.70 -8.90
C LYS A 52 -8.63 2.55 -9.89
N GLU A 53 -7.41 2.16 -10.28
CA GLU A 53 -7.17 0.98 -11.11
C GLU A 53 -7.65 -0.32 -10.43
N LEU A 54 -7.60 -0.36 -9.10
CA LEU A 54 -8.15 -1.44 -8.29
C LEU A 54 -9.66 -1.32 -8.05
N GLY A 55 -10.32 -0.29 -8.60
CA GLY A 55 -11.77 -0.10 -8.54
C GLY A 55 -12.29 0.54 -7.27
N PHE A 56 -11.42 1.18 -6.49
CA PHE A 56 -11.84 1.99 -5.35
C PHE A 56 -12.50 3.30 -5.79
N GLU A 57 -13.48 3.74 -5.04
CA GLU A 57 -13.89 5.13 -4.98
C GLU A 57 -12.89 5.85 -4.06
N VAL A 58 -12.23 6.90 -4.58
CA VAL A 58 -11.16 7.58 -3.86
C VAL A 58 -11.51 9.05 -3.68
N GLU A 59 -11.49 9.50 -2.44
CA GLU A 59 -11.64 10.90 -2.03
C GLU A 59 -10.38 11.37 -1.30
N GLU A 60 -10.05 12.64 -1.44
CA GLU A 60 -8.97 13.31 -0.72
C GLU A 60 -9.58 14.46 0.09
N ASP A 61 -9.23 14.53 1.38
CA ASP A 61 -9.64 15.66 2.21
C ASP A 61 -8.68 16.85 2.07
N ASN A 62 -8.92 17.89 2.84
CA ASN A 62 -8.09 19.10 2.85
C ASN A 62 -7.24 19.23 4.12
N ALA A 63 -6.99 18.15 4.85
CA ALA A 63 -6.25 18.20 6.11
C ALA A 63 -4.86 18.81 5.95
N GLY A 64 -4.16 18.53 4.84
CA GLY A 64 -2.85 19.08 4.56
C GLY A 64 -2.79 20.61 4.54
N GLU A 65 -3.84 21.29 4.06
CA GLU A 65 -3.91 22.75 4.01
C GLU A 65 -3.80 23.39 5.41
N HIS A 66 -4.35 22.73 6.42
CA HIS A 66 -4.31 23.22 7.80
C HIS A 66 -2.93 23.23 8.43
N PHE A 67 -2.02 22.43 7.88
CA PHE A 67 -0.66 22.25 8.38
C PHE A 67 0.42 22.75 7.41
N GLY A 68 0.01 23.40 6.31
CA GLY A 68 0.93 23.87 5.27
C GLY A 68 1.48 22.75 4.39
N GLY A 69 0.82 21.60 4.37
CA GLY A 69 1.10 20.48 3.48
C GLY A 69 0.46 20.67 2.10
N ASN A 70 0.83 19.80 1.17
CA ASN A 70 0.36 19.85 -0.22
C ASN A 70 -0.52 18.67 -0.62
N ALA A 71 -0.86 17.78 0.31
CA ALA A 71 -1.78 16.66 0.15
C ALA A 71 -2.64 16.49 1.39
N GLY A 72 -3.87 15.99 1.22
CA GLY A 72 -4.77 15.58 2.28
C GLY A 72 -4.67 14.08 2.59
N ASN A 73 -5.55 13.60 3.47
CA ASN A 73 -5.71 12.16 3.66
C ASN A 73 -6.49 11.57 2.49
N LEU A 74 -6.09 10.37 2.06
CA LEU A 74 -6.81 9.61 1.04
C LEU A 74 -7.76 8.62 1.71
N TYR A 75 -9.02 8.69 1.34
CA TYR A 75 -10.05 7.73 1.73
C TYR A 75 -10.42 6.92 0.49
N ALA A 76 -10.21 5.62 0.56
CA ALA A 76 -10.50 4.71 -0.54
C ALA A 76 -11.53 3.68 -0.07
N TYR A 77 -12.66 3.62 -0.75
CA TYR A 77 -13.74 2.71 -0.44
C TYR A 77 -13.93 1.69 -1.57
N LEU A 78 -13.96 0.42 -1.21
CA LEU A 78 -14.29 -0.69 -2.09
C LEU A 78 -15.47 -1.45 -1.47
N PRO A 79 -16.66 -1.47 -2.11
CA PRO A 79 -17.79 -2.22 -1.59
C PRO A 79 -17.49 -3.72 -1.59
N GLY A 80 -17.86 -4.41 -0.52
CA GLY A 80 -17.83 -5.86 -0.43
C GLY A 80 -19.19 -6.48 -0.72
N ASP A 81 -19.21 -7.77 -1.02
CA ASP A 81 -20.41 -8.53 -1.34
C ASP A 81 -20.96 -9.33 -0.14
N LEU A 82 -20.22 -9.40 0.97
CA LEU A 82 -20.62 -10.12 2.17
C LEU A 82 -21.28 -9.19 3.19
N PRO A 83 -22.31 -9.69 3.91
CA PRO A 83 -22.84 -8.96 5.06
C PRO A 83 -21.82 -9.00 6.21
N GLY A 84 -21.63 -7.86 6.86
CA GLY A 84 -20.70 -7.76 8.00
C GLY A 84 -20.12 -6.36 8.14
N ASP A 85 -19.15 -6.25 9.04
CA ASP A 85 -18.43 -4.99 9.25
C ASP A 85 -17.35 -4.80 8.20
N SER A 86 -17.08 -3.53 7.86
CA SER A 86 -15.99 -3.18 6.95
C SER A 86 -14.63 -3.35 7.64
N VAL A 87 -13.62 -3.75 6.88
CA VAL A 87 -12.23 -3.76 7.31
C VAL A 87 -11.58 -2.45 6.92
N LEU A 88 -10.98 -1.75 7.88
CA LEU A 88 -10.17 -0.55 7.64
C LEU A 88 -8.69 -0.94 7.64
N LEU A 89 -8.01 -0.66 6.53
CA LEU A 89 -6.57 -0.75 6.41
C LEU A 89 -6.01 0.68 6.31
N SER A 90 -4.92 0.97 7.00
CA SER A 90 -4.33 2.30 6.99
C SER A 90 -2.81 2.24 6.95
N GLY A 91 -2.21 3.25 6.32
CA GLY A 91 -0.78 3.49 6.24
C GLY A 91 -0.54 4.97 5.99
N HIS A 92 0.69 5.46 6.18
CA HIS A 92 1.03 6.84 5.90
C HIS A 92 1.86 7.00 4.63
N MET A 93 1.75 8.18 4.00
CA MET A 93 2.38 8.47 2.71
C MET A 93 3.75 9.10 2.84
N ASP A 94 3.99 9.79 3.94
CA ASP A 94 5.24 10.51 4.14
C ASP A 94 6.40 9.62 4.58
N THR A 95 7.59 10.10 4.36
CA THR A 95 8.83 9.48 4.82
C THR A 95 9.70 10.53 5.50
N VAL A 96 10.45 10.11 6.52
CA VAL A 96 11.39 11.00 7.24
C VAL A 96 12.50 11.48 6.32
N GLU A 97 13.10 12.60 6.68
CA GLU A 97 14.26 13.17 5.98
C GLU A 97 15.59 12.45 6.38
N PRO A 98 16.58 12.39 5.46
CA PRO A 98 16.60 12.92 4.10
C PRO A 98 15.91 12.01 3.10
N SER A 99 14.86 12.50 2.44
CA SER A 99 13.99 11.71 1.54
C SER A 99 14.21 12.00 0.06
N LYS A 100 15.01 12.98 -0.28
CA LYS A 100 15.22 13.39 -1.67
C LYS A 100 16.14 12.44 -2.44
N GLY A 101 15.65 11.96 -3.60
CA GLY A 101 16.42 11.07 -4.47
C GLY A 101 16.54 9.66 -3.90
N LYS A 102 15.50 9.19 -3.21
CA LYS A 102 15.45 7.82 -2.67
C LYS A 102 15.58 6.80 -3.80
N LYS A 103 16.33 5.73 -3.51
CA LYS A 103 16.45 4.58 -4.41
C LYS A 103 16.77 3.33 -3.61
N GLY A 104 15.97 2.29 -3.80
CA GLY A 104 16.24 0.96 -3.24
C GLY A 104 17.19 0.15 -4.13
N ILE A 105 18.11 -0.59 -3.51
CA ILE A 105 18.94 -1.60 -4.16
C ILE A 105 18.69 -2.93 -3.48
N ILE A 106 18.45 -3.97 -4.28
CA ILE A 106 18.32 -5.34 -3.81
C ILE A 106 19.73 -5.92 -3.72
N GLY A 107 20.15 -6.31 -2.52
CA GLY A 107 21.41 -7.00 -2.29
C GLY A 107 21.37 -8.47 -2.74
N GLU A 108 22.55 -9.10 -2.83
CA GLU A 108 22.66 -10.55 -3.13
C GLU A 108 21.97 -11.42 -2.07
N ASP A 109 21.79 -10.90 -0.87
CA ASP A 109 21.05 -11.51 0.25
C ASP A 109 19.53 -11.33 0.16
N GLY A 110 19.02 -10.69 -0.91
CA GLY A 110 17.60 -10.40 -1.12
C GLY A 110 17.06 -9.22 -0.30
N VAL A 111 17.91 -8.52 0.47
CA VAL A 111 17.48 -7.38 1.29
C VAL A 111 17.54 -6.08 0.48
N ILE A 112 16.48 -5.29 0.55
CA ILE A 112 16.43 -3.97 -0.09
C ILE A 112 17.00 -2.93 0.87
N ARG A 113 17.98 -2.16 0.38
CA ARG A 113 18.66 -1.10 1.15
C ARG A 113 18.68 0.20 0.38
N SER A 114 18.81 1.32 1.08
CA SER A 114 19.03 2.60 0.41
C SER A 114 20.34 2.60 -0.36
N ALA A 115 20.29 3.12 -1.58
CA ALA A 115 21.45 3.23 -2.49
C ALA A 115 22.42 4.36 -2.12
N GLY A 116 22.07 5.26 -1.20
CA GLY A 116 22.82 6.48 -0.97
C GLY A 116 22.67 7.03 0.44
N LYS A 117 22.62 8.37 0.52
CA LYS A 117 22.49 9.08 1.80
C LYS A 117 21.04 9.31 2.23
N ALA A 118 20.08 9.18 1.30
CA ALA A 118 18.65 9.26 1.60
C ALA A 118 18.20 8.01 2.35
N VAL A 119 17.11 8.13 3.08
CA VAL A 119 16.43 6.96 3.69
C VAL A 119 15.91 6.02 2.60
N LEU A 120 15.63 4.78 2.93
CA LEU A 120 14.91 3.88 2.02
C LEU A 120 13.44 4.30 1.90
N GLY A 121 12.84 4.76 2.99
CA GLY A 121 11.43 5.13 3.06
C GLY A 121 10.52 3.91 3.13
N ALA A 122 10.99 2.81 3.71
CA ALA A 122 10.18 1.59 3.87
C ALA A 122 9.02 1.76 4.85
N ASP A 123 9.16 2.64 5.81
CA ASP A 123 8.13 3.05 6.78
C ASP A 123 7.42 4.32 6.23
N ASP A 124 6.14 4.25 5.77
CA ASP A 124 5.29 3.06 5.76
C ASP A 124 4.94 2.59 4.32
N VAL A 125 5.85 2.80 3.36
CA VAL A 125 5.65 2.31 1.98
C VAL A 125 5.46 0.79 1.95
N ALA A 126 6.08 0.05 2.86
CA ALA A 126 5.87 -1.40 2.96
C ALA A 126 4.40 -1.73 3.27
N GLY A 127 3.82 -1.06 4.27
CA GLY A 127 2.39 -1.21 4.60
C GLY A 127 1.47 -0.83 3.44
N LEU A 128 1.77 0.25 2.72
CA LEU A 128 0.99 0.65 1.54
C LEU A 128 1.04 -0.44 0.45
N VAL A 129 2.20 -1.02 0.19
CA VAL A 129 2.36 -2.11 -0.79
C VAL A 129 1.63 -3.37 -0.34
N GLU A 130 1.70 -3.73 0.94
CA GLU A 130 0.96 -4.86 1.50
C GLU A 130 -0.55 -4.70 1.33
N ILE A 131 -1.09 -3.50 1.58
CA ILE A 131 -2.51 -3.17 1.37
C ILE A 131 -2.89 -3.35 -0.10
N LEU A 132 -2.12 -2.78 -1.02
CA LEU A 132 -2.39 -2.87 -2.45
C LEU A 132 -2.34 -4.31 -2.95
N GLU A 133 -1.35 -5.09 -2.52
CA GLU A 133 -1.21 -6.49 -2.92
C GLU A 133 -2.34 -7.36 -2.32
N ALA A 134 -2.71 -7.13 -1.06
CA ALA A 134 -3.83 -7.85 -0.44
C ALA A 134 -5.13 -7.65 -1.23
N VAL A 135 -5.45 -6.40 -1.61
CA VAL A 135 -6.64 -6.10 -2.42
C VAL A 135 -6.55 -6.76 -3.80
N ARG A 136 -5.38 -6.76 -4.45
CA ARG A 136 -5.21 -7.45 -5.74
C ARG A 136 -5.50 -8.94 -5.63
N ILE A 137 -4.97 -9.57 -4.58
CA ILE A 137 -5.22 -11.00 -4.32
C ILE A 137 -6.71 -11.26 -4.14
N LEU A 138 -7.42 -10.45 -3.34
CA LEU A 138 -8.87 -10.60 -3.15
C LEU A 138 -9.60 -10.56 -4.51
N LYS A 139 -9.26 -9.59 -5.36
CA LYS A 139 -9.88 -9.43 -6.69
C LYS A 139 -9.50 -10.57 -7.65
N GLU A 140 -8.23 -10.94 -7.73
CA GLU A 140 -7.75 -12.03 -8.60
C GLU A 140 -8.34 -13.39 -8.22
N LYS A 141 -8.57 -13.61 -6.94
CA LYS A 141 -9.17 -14.84 -6.40
C LYS A 141 -10.68 -14.79 -6.30
N GLN A 142 -11.30 -13.65 -6.64
CA GLN A 142 -12.74 -13.44 -6.52
C GLN A 142 -13.24 -13.75 -5.09
N ILE A 143 -12.45 -13.35 -4.10
CA ILE A 143 -12.83 -13.43 -2.69
C ILE A 143 -13.79 -12.26 -2.42
N PRO A 144 -15.02 -12.55 -1.95
CA PRO A 144 -16.06 -11.55 -1.77
C PRO A 144 -15.76 -10.60 -0.62
#